data_1df30fdccbd45eb93e10e9d837e0627e
#
_entry.id   1df30fdccbd45eb93e10e9d837e0627e
#
_cell.length_a   1.000
_cell.length_b   1.000
_cell.length_c   1.000
_cell.angle_alpha   90.00
_cell.angle_beta   90.00
_cell.angle_gamma   90.00
#
_symmetry.space_group_name_H-M   'P 1'
#
loop_
_entity.id
_entity.type
_entity.pdbx_description
1 polymer ?
#
loop_
_entity_poly.entity_id
_entity_poly.type
_entity_poly.pdbx_seq_one_letter_code
_entity_poly.pdbx_strand_id
1 'polypeptide(L)'
;MAAQAMGFVDPETKGLTPPVHTSTTYLRDADNQYRSGLVYSRDNNPTYNYVEDLLSELEGGDDAMVLASGMAAATCVFMALTPGDHVVAPKVMYWSLRNWLDQTARRWGLDVTFVDTDSPADLQAAVIKGKTKLVWIETPANPMWSVTDIAQAATIAHEA
;
A
#
# COMPACT_ATOMS: atom_id res chain seq x y z
N MET A 1 3.76 11.20 -18.58
CA MET A 1 2.72 11.04 -17.54
C MET A 1 3.17 11.66 -16.24
N ALA A 2 4.04 11.07 -15.42
CA ALA A 2 4.47 11.62 -14.13
C ALA A 2 5.01 13.07 -14.19
N ALA A 3 5.95 13.36 -15.11
CA ALA A 3 6.56 14.67 -15.25
C ALA A 3 5.60 15.80 -15.70
N GLN A 4 4.40 15.45 -16.16
CA GLN A 4 3.40 16.39 -16.67
C GLN A 4 2.08 16.27 -15.86
N ALA A 5 2.13 15.67 -14.68
CA ALA A 5 0.98 15.49 -13.80
C ALA A 5 -0.28 15.04 -14.58
N MET A 6 -0.17 13.97 -15.38
CA MET A 6 -1.23 13.42 -16.24
C MET A 6 -1.85 14.46 -17.23
N GLY A 7 -1.13 15.52 -17.53
CA GLY A 7 -1.61 16.61 -18.38
C GLY A 7 -2.53 17.60 -17.68
N PHE A 8 -2.35 17.77 -16.36
CA PHE A 8 -3.11 18.75 -15.60
C PHE A 8 -3.05 20.14 -16.20
N VAL A 9 -4.20 20.78 -16.31
CA VAL A 9 -4.33 22.19 -16.66
C VAL A 9 -5.40 22.79 -15.73
N ASP A 10 -5.00 23.76 -14.92
CA ASP A 10 -5.95 24.47 -14.06
C ASP A 10 -7.00 25.20 -14.94
N PRO A 11 -8.30 25.01 -14.72
CA PRO A 11 -9.34 25.55 -15.58
C PRO A 11 -9.42 27.08 -15.54
N GLU A 12 -9.05 27.70 -14.43
CA GLU A 12 -9.16 29.16 -14.24
C GLU A 12 -7.86 29.86 -14.66
N THR A 13 -6.73 29.42 -14.12
CA THR A 13 -5.44 30.10 -14.32
C THR A 13 -4.66 29.61 -15.52
N LYS A 14 -5.03 28.44 -16.09
CA LYS A 14 -4.27 27.70 -17.10
C LYS A 14 -2.87 27.28 -16.65
N GLY A 15 -2.66 27.21 -15.34
CA GLY A 15 -1.44 26.68 -14.72
C GLY A 15 -1.27 25.17 -15.00
N LEU A 16 -0.03 24.74 -15.20
CA LEU A 16 0.30 23.34 -15.51
C LEU A 16 0.70 22.52 -14.28
N THR A 17 0.69 23.14 -13.11
CA THR A 17 1.02 22.49 -11.84
C THR A 17 -0.22 22.43 -10.97
N PRO A 18 -0.59 21.25 -10.46
CA PRO A 18 -1.69 21.11 -9.51
C PRO A 18 -1.48 22.01 -8.27
N PRO A 19 -2.52 22.72 -7.80
CA PRO A 19 -2.41 23.60 -6.64
C PRO A 19 -2.25 22.79 -5.35
N VAL A 20 -1.61 23.40 -4.34
CA VAL A 20 -1.56 22.87 -2.98
C VAL A 20 -2.75 23.43 -2.20
N HIS A 21 -3.65 22.56 -1.77
CA HIS A 21 -4.81 22.90 -0.96
C HIS A 21 -4.47 22.79 0.53
N THR A 22 -4.41 23.94 1.20
CA THR A 22 -4.06 24.03 2.64
C THR A 22 -5.28 24.05 3.55
N SER A 23 -6.49 23.95 2.99
CA SER A 23 -7.74 23.96 3.76
C SER A 23 -7.84 22.71 4.64
N THR A 24 -8.11 22.89 5.93
CA THR A 24 -8.31 21.79 6.88
C THR A 24 -9.73 21.25 6.84
N THR A 25 -10.71 22.15 6.64
CA THR A 25 -12.14 21.83 6.58
C THR A 25 -12.77 22.47 5.37
N TYR A 26 -13.91 21.96 4.95
CA TYR A 26 -14.63 22.41 3.78
C TYR A 26 -16.05 22.86 4.15
N LEU A 27 -16.60 23.80 3.41
CA LEU A 27 -17.93 24.34 3.65
C LEU A 27 -19.00 23.33 3.20
N ARG A 28 -20.02 23.15 4.00
CA ARG A 28 -21.25 22.42 3.59
C ARG A 28 -22.06 23.23 2.60
N ASP A 29 -22.79 22.51 1.76
CA ASP A 29 -23.84 23.09 0.94
C ASP A 29 -24.98 23.63 1.83
N ALA A 30 -25.87 24.45 1.25
CA ALA A 30 -26.95 25.11 1.97
C ALA A 30 -27.94 24.14 2.69
N ASP A 31 -28.01 22.90 2.22
CA ASP A 31 -28.81 21.83 2.83
C ASP A 31 -28.01 20.92 3.78
N ASN A 32 -26.85 21.37 4.25
CA ASN A 32 -25.93 20.65 5.13
C ASN A 32 -25.30 19.39 4.54
N GLN A 33 -25.30 19.20 3.24
CA GLN A 33 -24.61 18.11 2.57
C GLN A 33 -23.20 18.54 2.14
N TYR A 34 -22.31 17.56 1.89
CA TYR A 34 -20.98 17.76 1.30
C TYR A 34 -20.94 17.14 -0.10
N ARG A 35 -21.57 17.78 -1.08
CA ARG A 35 -21.64 17.26 -2.46
C ARG A 35 -20.29 17.25 -3.17
N SER A 36 -19.36 18.09 -2.70
CA SER A 36 -17.97 18.05 -3.16
C SER A 36 -17.23 16.76 -2.79
N GLY A 37 -17.75 15.99 -1.84
CA GLY A 37 -17.05 14.85 -1.23
C GLY A 37 -15.96 15.24 -0.21
N LEU A 38 -15.66 16.56 -0.09
CA LEU A 38 -14.61 17.06 0.80
C LEU A 38 -15.22 17.51 2.13
N VAL A 39 -14.77 16.91 3.23
CA VAL A 39 -15.22 17.22 4.59
C VAL A 39 -14.07 17.73 5.43
N TYR A 40 -13.00 16.97 5.49
CA TYR A 40 -11.84 17.22 6.32
C TYR A 40 -10.57 16.72 5.65
N SER A 41 -9.52 17.54 5.64
CA SER A 41 -8.32 17.32 4.82
C SER A 41 -7.50 16.08 5.19
N ARG A 42 -7.66 15.50 6.34
CA ARG A 42 -7.01 14.24 6.70
C ARG A 42 -7.67 13.04 6.05
N ASP A 43 -8.96 13.14 5.81
CA ASP A 43 -9.77 12.10 5.18
C ASP A 43 -9.69 12.19 3.66
N ASN A 44 -9.79 13.42 3.13
CA ASN A 44 -9.78 13.65 1.70
C ASN A 44 -9.28 15.09 1.37
N ASN A 45 -8.27 15.21 0.50
CA ASN A 45 -7.72 16.50 0.10
C ASN A 45 -7.22 16.44 -1.35
N PRO A 46 -7.61 17.38 -2.21
CA PRO A 46 -7.23 17.40 -3.63
C PRO A 46 -5.72 17.33 -3.87
N THR A 47 -4.90 17.79 -2.92
CA THR A 47 -3.44 17.78 -3.07
C THR A 47 -2.87 16.37 -3.14
N TYR A 48 -3.27 15.48 -2.22
CA TYR A 48 -2.76 14.11 -2.25
C TYR A 48 -3.60 13.18 -3.12
N ASN A 49 -4.89 13.45 -3.29
CA ASN A 49 -5.72 12.69 -4.23
C ASN A 49 -5.10 12.69 -5.63
N TYR A 50 -4.58 13.83 -6.06
CA TYR A 50 -3.93 13.94 -7.36
C TYR A 50 -2.68 13.05 -7.49
N VAL A 51 -1.95 12.87 -6.38
CA VAL A 51 -0.80 11.96 -6.32
C VAL A 51 -1.26 10.50 -6.33
N GLU A 52 -2.35 10.21 -5.64
CA GLU A 52 -2.95 8.88 -5.60
C GLU A 52 -3.45 8.45 -6.98
N ASP A 53 -4.19 9.31 -7.67
CA ASP A 53 -4.64 9.10 -9.05
C ASP A 53 -3.46 8.85 -10.00
N LEU A 54 -2.39 9.65 -9.88
CA LEU A 54 -1.18 9.50 -10.68
C LEU A 54 -0.46 8.16 -10.42
N LEU A 55 -0.36 7.75 -9.16
CA LEU A 55 0.28 6.49 -8.79
C LEU A 55 -0.54 5.29 -9.25
N SER A 56 -1.87 5.35 -9.09
CA SER A 56 -2.78 4.33 -9.60
C SER A 56 -2.61 4.13 -11.11
N GLU A 57 -2.59 5.21 -11.87
CA GLU A 57 -2.38 5.16 -13.34
C GLU A 57 -1.00 4.61 -13.71
N LEU A 58 0.07 5.01 -12.98
CA LEU A 58 1.43 4.54 -13.25
C LEU A 58 1.63 3.05 -12.96
N GLU A 59 1.03 2.56 -11.90
CA GLU A 59 1.14 1.16 -11.45
C GLU A 59 0.08 0.25 -12.10
N GLY A 60 -0.88 0.81 -12.82
CA GLY A 60 -2.00 0.06 -13.40
C GLY A 60 -2.95 -0.51 -12.36
N GLY A 61 -3.07 0.17 -11.20
CA GLY A 61 -3.98 -0.19 -10.12
C GLY A 61 -5.35 0.48 -10.28
N ASP A 62 -6.32 -0.04 -9.56
CA ASP A 62 -7.67 0.57 -9.50
C ASP A 62 -7.69 1.79 -8.57
N ASP A 63 -6.81 1.82 -7.57
CA ASP A 63 -6.72 2.90 -6.58
C ASP A 63 -5.32 2.93 -5.94
N ALA A 64 -4.98 4.02 -5.27
CA ALA A 64 -3.74 4.17 -4.51
C ALA A 64 -3.99 4.97 -3.23
N MET A 65 -3.14 4.77 -2.22
CA MET A 65 -3.18 5.50 -0.96
C MET A 65 -1.81 6.03 -0.59
N VAL A 66 -1.71 7.33 -0.38
CA VAL A 66 -0.48 7.98 0.09
C VAL A 66 -0.47 8.08 1.61
N LEU A 67 0.61 7.60 2.22
CA LEU A 67 0.79 7.62 3.66
C LEU A 67 2.06 8.39 4.05
N ALA A 68 2.13 8.81 5.32
CA ALA A 68 3.21 9.66 5.84
C ALA A 68 4.59 8.98 5.89
N SER A 69 4.67 7.66 5.72
CA SER A 69 5.93 6.91 5.68
C SER A 69 5.75 5.53 5.03
N GLY A 70 6.84 4.95 4.52
CA GLY A 70 6.82 3.57 4.01
C GLY A 70 6.41 2.54 5.06
N MET A 71 6.78 2.75 6.35
CA MET A 71 6.29 1.89 7.43
C MET A 71 4.78 2.00 7.62
N ALA A 72 4.20 3.21 7.52
CA ALA A 72 2.75 3.37 7.57
C ALA A 72 2.08 2.68 6.38
N ALA A 73 2.65 2.80 5.18
CA ALA A 73 2.15 2.12 3.99
C ALA A 73 2.18 0.60 4.13
N ALA A 74 3.30 0.04 4.60
CA ALA A 74 3.41 -1.39 4.82
C ALA A 74 2.45 -1.87 5.93
N THR A 75 2.47 -1.22 7.09
CA THR A 75 1.65 -1.69 8.23
C THR A 75 0.16 -1.58 7.98
N CYS A 76 -0.31 -0.60 7.18
CA CYS A 76 -1.74 -0.50 6.87
C CYS A 76 -2.25 -1.72 6.10
N VAL A 77 -1.44 -2.34 5.23
CA VAL A 77 -1.79 -3.58 4.52
C VAL A 77 -2.01 -4.72 5.53
N PHE A 78 -1.12 -4.88 6.50
CA PHE A 78 -1.26 -5.92 7.53
C PHE A 78 -2.42 -5.63 8.49
N MET A 79 -2.73 -4.37 8.76
CA MET A 79 -3.86 -3.96 9.60
C MET A 79 -5.23 -4.22 8.95
N ALA A 80 -5.29 -4.46 7.65
CA ALA A 80 -6.50 -4.90 6.96
C ALA A 80 -6.84 -6.38 7.24
N LEU A 81 -5.90 -7.14 7.83
CA LEU A 81 -6.09 -8.53 8.20
C LEU A 81 -6.76 -8.66 9.59
N THR A 82 -7.24 -9.84 9.90
CA THR A 82 -7.86 -10.15 11.18
C THR A 82 -7.00 -11.10 12.03
N PRO A 83 -7.13 -11.08 13.37
CA PRO A 83 -6.47 -12.07 14.22
C PRO A 83 -6.78 -13.51 13.79
N GLY A 84 -5.71 -14.32 13.65
CA GLY A 84 -5.77 -15.68 13.13
C GLY A 84 -5.41 -15.82 11.64
N ASP A 85 -5.39 -14.73 10.89
CA ASP A 85 -4.96 -14.76 9.51
C ASP A 85 -3.46 -15.08 9.42
N HIS A 86 -3.12 -15.90 8.42
CA HIS A 86 -1.74 -16.30 8.16
C HIS A 86 -1.11 -15.38 7.10
N VAL A 87 0.14 -15.00 7.37
CA VAL A 87 0.98 -14.15 6.52
C VAL A 87 2.29 -14.86 6.24
N VAL A 88 2.72 -14.84 4.98
CA VAL A 88 4.07 -15.25 4.56
C VAL A 88 4.87 -14.00 4.22
N ALA A 89 6.08 -13.87 4.79
CA ALA A 89 6.97 -12.72 4.59
C ALA A 89 8.42 -13.18 4.42
N PRO A 90 9.30 -12.37 3.77
CA PRO A 90 10.70 -12.73 3.59
C PRO A 90 11.46 -12.79 4.91
N LYS A 91 12.41 -13.73 5.02
CA LYS A 91 13.42 -13.71 6.11
C LYS A 91 14.32 -12.48 6.00
N VAL A 92 14.69 -12.12 4.76
CA VAL A 92 15.48 -10.92 4.44
C VAL A 92 14.56 -9.85 3.90
N MET A 93 14.32 -8.82 4.69
CA MET A 93 13.44 -7.70 4.38
C MET A 93 13.82 -6.48 5.21
N TYR A 94 13.15 -5.36 4.99
CA TYR A 94 13.38 -4.15 5.79
C TYR A 94 13.23 -4.44 7.29
N TRP A 95 14.29 -4.18 8.04
CA TRP A 95 14.42 -4.61 9.44
C TRP A 95 13.28 -4.14 10.34
N SER A 96 12.86 -2.88 10.22
CA SER A 96 11.80 -2.34 11.08
C SER A 96 10.46 -3.02 10.83
N LEU A 97 10.12 -3.34 9.59
CA LEU A 97 8.89 -4.07 9.27
C LEU A 97 8.96 -5.51 9.76
N ARG A 98 10.10 -6.19 9.56
CA ARG A 98 10.32 -7.54 10.09
C ARG A 98 10.14 -7.60 11.60
N ASN A 99 10.76 -6.64 12.32
CA ASN A 99 10.63 -6.55 13.77
C ASN A 99 9.19 -6.25 14.20
N TRP A 100 8.49 -5.37 13.47
CA TRP A 100 7.08 -5.08 13.72
C TRP A 100 6.19 -6.31 13.53
N LEU A 101 6.41 -7.09 12.47
CA LEU A 101 5.70 -8.36 12.23
C LEU A 101 5.94 -9.35 13.36
N ASP A 102 7.19 -9.54 13.77
CA ASP A 102 7.56 -10.51 14.81
C ASP A 102 7.07 -10.09 16.20
N GLN A 103 7.13 -8.82 16.56
CA GLN A 103 6.82 -8.34 17.89
C GLN A 103 5.38 -7.84 18.06
N THR A 104 4.86 -7.09 17.07
CA THR A 104 3.57 -6.40 17.20
C THR A 104 2.46 -7.18 16.52
N ALA A 105 2.63 -7.56 15.26
CA ALA A 105 1.60 -8.25 14.50
C ALA A 105 1.26 -9.63 15.10
N ARG A 106 2.26 -10.38 15.57
CA ARG A 106 2.03 -11.65 16.28
C ARG A 106 1.26 -11.45 17.59
N ARG A 107 1.58 -10.42 18.37
CA ARG A 107 0.82 -10.11 19.61
C ARG A 107 -0.60 -9.65 19.32
N TRP A 108 -0.82 -9.03 18.19
CA TRP A 108 -2.14 -8.67 17.70
C TRP A 108 -2.93 -9.90 17.18
N GLY A 109 -2.26 -11.02 16.96
CA GLY A 109 -2.88 -12.29 16.60
C GLY A 109 -2.65 -12.76 15.17
N LEU A 110 -1.81 -12.10 14.38
CA LEU A 110 -1.42 -12.61 13.07
C LEU A 110 -0.46 -13.80 13.22
N ASP A 111 -0.70 -14.83 12.40
CA ASP A 111 0.21 -15.98 12.25
C ASP A 111 1.21 -15.64 11.13
N VAL A 112 2.49 -15.44 11.48
CA VAL A 112 3.50 -14.96 10.53
C VAL A 112 4.55 -16.03 10.29
N THR A 113 4.74 -16.44 9.04
CA THR A 113 5.81 -17.35 8.60
C THR A 113 6.85 -16.58 7.78
N PHE A 114 8.13 -16.67 8.20
CA PHE A 114 9.24 -16.07 7.46
C PHE A 114 9.95 -17.13 6.62
N VAL A 115 10.11 -16.85 5.30
CA VAL A 115 10.71 -17.78 4.33
C VAL A 115 11.73 -17.10 3.42
N ASP A 116 12.51 -17.87 2.69
CA ASP A 116 13.35 -17.36 1.61
C ASP A 116 12.47 -17.23 0.35
N THR A 117 12.04 -16.00 0.04
CA THR A 117 11.10 -15.73 -1.07
C THR A 117 11.76 -15.75 -2.45
N ASP A 118 13.09 -15.79 -2.51
CA ASP A 118 13.86 -16.05 -3.73
C ASP A 118 13.88 -17.56 -4.09
N SER A 119 13.40 -18.43 -3.19
CA SER A 119 13.15 -19.85 -3.43
C SER A 119 11.64 -20.09 -3.63
N PRO A 120 11.17 -20.33 -4.86
CA PRO A 120 9.76 -20.63 -5.11
C PRO A 120 9.25 -21.87 -4.35
N ALA A 121 10.12 -22.86 -4.16
CA ALA A 121 9.78 -24.07 -3.43
C ALA A 121 9.50 -23.78 -1.95
N ASP A 122 10.31 -22.92 -1.31
CA ASP A 122 10.13 -22.54 0.08
C ASP A 122 8.88 -21.69 0.24
N LEU A 123 8.63 -20.77 -0.69
CA LEU A 123 7.42 -19.97 -0.73
C LEU A 123 6.17 -20.86 -0.86
N GLN A 124 6.17 -21.78 -1.81
CA GLN A 124 5.07 -22.72 -2.02
C GLN A 124 4.81 -23.60 -0.79
N ALA A 125 5.87 -24.05 -0.12
CA ALA A 125 5.74 -24.87 1.08
C ALA A 125 5.19 -24.10 2.29
N ALA A 126 5.41 -22.78 2.33
CA ALA A 126 4.95 -21.93 3.43
C ALA A 126 3.50 -21.47 3.28
N VAL A 127 2.99 -21.38 2.05
CA VAL A 127 1.63 -20.94 1.78
C VAL A 127 0.64 -22.04 2.18
N ILE A 128 -0.35 -21.68 2.99
CA ILE A 128 -1.39 -22.60 3.49
C ILE A 128 -2.70 -22.27 2.80
N LYS A 129 -3.17 -23.19 1.95
CA LYS A 129 -4.40 -23.02 1.18
C LYS A 129 -5.61 -22.69 2.08
N GLY A 130 -6.31 -21.63 1.73
CA GLY A 130 -7.48 -21.13 2.46
C GLY A 130 -7.16 -20.39 3.77
N LYS A 131 -5.92 -20.46 4.30
CA LYS A 131 -5.51 -19.80 5.54
C LYS A 131 -4.59 -18.60 5.30
N THR A 132 -3.65 -18.70 4.35
CA THR A 132 -2.77 -17.57 3.99
C THR A 132 -3.59 -16.48 3.34
N LYS A 133 -3.53 -15.27 3.91
CA LYS A 133 -4.28 -14.09 3.42
C LYS A 133 -3.36 -13.06 2.79
N LEU A 134 -2.07 -13.12 3.09
CA LEU A 134 -1.09 -12.19 2.54
C LEU A 134 0.25 -12.90 2.31
N VAL A 135 0.80 -12.70 1.12
CA VAL A 135 2.21 -12.96 0.82
C VAL A 135 2.87 -11.61 0.59
N TRP A 136 3.78 -11.22 1.50
CA TRP A 136 4.57 -10.01 1.40
C TRP A 136 5.91 -10.32 0.76
N ILE A 137 6.32 -9.55 -0.23
CA ILE A 137 7.64 -9.67 -0.87
C ILE A 137 8.33 -8.31 -0.94
N GLU A 138 9.65 -8.32 -0.83
CA GLU A 138 10.52 -7.17 -1.09
C GLU A 138 11.58 -7.60 -2.11
N THR A 139 11.70 -6.88 -3.22
CA THR A 139 12.65 -7.26 -4.27
C THR A 139 13.18 -6.02 -5.00
N PRO A 140 14.50 -5.84 -5.16
CA PRO A 140 15.56 -6.56 -4.44
C PRO A 140 15.52 -6.30 -2.93
N ALA A 141 15.76 -7.34 -2.12
CA ALA A 141 15.68 -7.24 -0.66
C ALA A 141 16.91 -6.55 -0.05
N ASN A 142 16.69 -5.63 0.88
CA ASN A 142 17.76 -4.98 1.65
C ASN A 142 18.09 -5.80 2.91
N PRO A 143 19.38 -6.10 3.23
CA PRO A 143 20.61 -5.65 2.55
C PRO A 143 21.22 -6.65 1.57
N MET A 144 20.66 -7.84 1.44
CA MET A 144 21.31 -8.97 0.73
C MET A 144 21.12 -8.95 -0.78
N TRP A 145 20.27 -8.07 -1.32
CA TRP A 145 19.97 -7.92 -2.74
C TRP A 145 19.38 -9.20 -3.38
N SER A 146 18.79 -10.09 -2.57
CA SER A 146 18.05 -11.24 -3.11
C SER A 146 16.88 -10.76 -3.95
N VAL A 147 16.63 -11.47 -5.05
CA VAL A 147 15.60 -11.14 -6.03
C VAL A 147 14.51 -12.20 -6.01
N THR A 148 13.30 -11.80 -5.72
CA THR A 148 12.11 -12.66 -5.79
C THR A 148 11.46 -12.53 -7.17
N ASP A 149 11.12 -13.64 -7.81
CA ASP A 149 10.28 -13.65 -9.01
C ASP A 149 8.84 -13.26 -8.64
N ILE A 150 8.48 -12.01 -8.96
CA ILE A 150 7.18 -11.43 -8.60
C ILE A 150 6.03 -12.22 -9.25
N ALA A 151 6.16 -12.59 -10.52
CA ALA A 151 5.10 -13.28 -11.25
C ALA A 151 4.85 -14.68 -10.67
N GLN A 152 5.92 -15.40 -10.34
CA GLN A 152 5.82 -16.71 -9.73
C GLN A 152 5.27 -16.63 -8.30
N ALA A 153 5.73 -15.67 -7.52
CA ALA A 153 5.20 -15.44 -6.17
C ALA A 153 3.70 -15.09 -6.18
N ALA A 154 3.27 -14.27 -7.13
CA ALA A 154 1.86 -13.93 -7.31
C ALA A 154 1.03 -15.18 -7.67
N THR A 155 1.54 -16.03 -8.59
CA THR A 155 0.88 -17.30 -8.96
C THR A 155 0.68 -18.19 -7.74
N ILE A 156 1.75 -18.41 -6.96
CA ILE A 156 1.72 -19.23 -5.73
C ILE A 156 0.69 -18.67 -4.72
N ALA A 157 0.68 -17.35 -4.54
CA ALA A 157 -0.23 -16.69 -3.60
C ALA A 157 -1.71 -16.80 -4.04
N HIS A 158 -1.99 -16.63 -5.33
CA HIS A 158 -3.36 -16.63 -5.86
C HIS A 158 -3.98 -18.04 -5.98
N GLU A 159 -3.16 -19.10 -6.03
CA GLU A 159 -3.63 -20.48 -6.03
C GLU A 159 -4.04 -21.00 -4.63
N ALA A 160 -3.77 -20.23 -3.57
CA ALA A 160 -4.02 -20.61 -2.18
C ALA A 160 -5.29 -20.00 -1.62
#